data_cf0eebbf501f85d5db592264a6bec2d5
#
_entry.id   cf0eebbf501f85d5db592264a6bec2d5
#
_cell.length_a   1.000
_cell.length_b   1.000
_cell.length_c   1.000
_cell.angle_alpha   90.00
_cell.angle_beta   90.00
_cell.angle_gamma   90.00
#
_symmetry.space_group_name_H-M   'P 1'
#
loop_
_entity.id
_entity.type
_entity.pdbx_description
1 polymer ?
#
loop_
_entity_poly.entity_id
_entity_poly.type
_entity_poly.pdbx_seq_one_letter_code
_entity_poly.pdbx_strand_id
1 'polypeptide(L)'
;MVGQAWVPRTIMIRTFVAVELDEELRKALATAQGQVQEQLMKQVRHSAPGVRVQWVRPDSIHLTLKFLGDIDETLVQDIRAALLLAVQTQPRFAVEVGGLGVFPDLRAPRVLWTGLFGQVDALMRLAAEVEAALTGVGFPPESRPLSPHLTLARIKERSREVGRGLADSGLMRQPVRVGSLAVHSVCLMKSDLKPSGAVYTRLCEVPLC
;
A
#
# COMPACT_ATOMS: atom_id res chain seq x y z
N MET A 1 4.37 32.62 -42.68
CA MET A 1 4.71 31.31 -42.06
C MET A 1 4.44 31.47 -40.59
N VAL A 2 3.32 30.89 -40.13
CA VAL A 2 2.93 30.89 -38.70
C VAL A 2 3.67 29.75 -38.05
N GLY A 3 4.61 30.08 -37.15
CA GLY A 3 5.36 29.10 -36.37
C GLY A 3 4.39 28.25 -35.53
N GLN A 4 4.37 26.92 -35.73
CA GLN A 4 3.69 26.01 -34.83
C GLN A 4 4.31 26.17 -33.45
N ALA A 5 3.52 26.68 -32.49
CA ALA A 5 3.91 26.72 -31.10
C ALA A 5 4.14 25.26 -30.63
N TRP A 6 5.35 24.95 -30.17
CA TRP A 6 5.68 23.68 -29.57
C TRP A 6 4.83 23.51 -28.30
N VAL A 7 3.90 22.57 -28.31
CA VAL A 7 3.12 22.18 -27.13
C VAL A 7 3.90 21.07 -26.43
N PRO A 8 4.34 21.29 -25.19
CA PRO A 8 5.05 20.24 -24.44
C PRO A 8 4.16 19.00 -24.30
N ARG A 9 4.69 17.84 -24.63
CA ARG A 9 3.98 16.58 -24.52
C ARG A 9 3.77 16.26 -23.04
N THR A 10 2.54 16.31 -22.58
CA THR A 10 2.15 15.92 -21.22
C THR A 10 2.51 14.45 -20.98
N ILE A 11 3.35 14.19 -19.99
CA ILE A 11 3.72 12.84 -19.57
C ILE A 11 2.83 12.48 -18.39
N MET A 12 1.94 11.50 -18.59
CA MET A 12 1.08 10.97 -17.53
C MET A 12 1.82 9.88 -16.77
N ILE A 13 1.83 9.98 -15.45
CA ILE A 13 2.44 9.01 -14.55
C ILE A 13 1.43 8.58 -13.48
N ARG A 14 1.36 7.29 -13.21
CA ARG A 14 0.49 6.75 -12.15
C ARG A 14 1.16 6.91 -10.79
N THR A 15 0.47 7.54 -9.83
CA THR A 15 1.09 7.89 -8.55
C THR A 15 0.20 7.62 -7.35
N PHE A 16 0.84 7.56 -6.18
CA PHE A 16 0.21 7.43 -4.88
C PHE A 16 1.14 7.97 -3.78
N VAL A 17 0.57 8.33 -2.64
CA VAL A 17 1.32 8.72 -1.44
C VAL A 17 1.37 7.56 -0.48
N ALA A 18 2.55 7.28 0.06
CA ALA A 18 2.79 6.13 0.94
C ALA A 18 3.83 6.42 2.02
N VAL A 19 3.83 5.56 3.05
CA VAL A 19 4.97 5.37 3.96
C VAL A 19 5.72 4.12 3.51
N GLU A 20 7.03 4.26 3.30
CA GLU A 20 7.90 3.13 2.99
C GLU A 20 8.32 2.39 4.27
N LEU A 21 8.63 1.13 4.15
CA LEU A 21 9.10 0.29 5.23
C LEU A 21 10.63 0.35 5.31
N ASP A 22 11.16 0.30 6.53
CA ASP A 22 12.59 0.07 6.73
C ASP A 22 12.98 -1.39 6.39
N GLU A 23 14.27 -1.64 6.33
CA GLU A 23 14.83 -2.93 5.93
C GLU A 23 14.54 -4.04 6.95
N GLU A 24 14.47 -3.71 8.23
CA GLU A 24 14.18 -4.67 9.29
C GLU A 24 12.74 -5.18 9.18
N LEU A 25 11.78 -4.28 9.06
CA LEU A 25 10.37 -4.63 8.87
C LEU A 25 10.14 -5.37 7.54
N ARG A 26 10.83 -4.99 6.46
CA ARG A 26 10.76 -5.72 5.18
C ARG A 26 11.18 -7.18 5.33
N LYS A 27 12.28 -7.46 6.05
CA LYS A 27 12.76 -8.83 6.32
C LYS A 27 11.77 -9.61 7.18
N ALA A 28 11.25 -8.99 8.23
CA ALA A 28 10.24 -9.60 9.08
C ALA A 28 8.97 -9.94 8.31
N LEU A 29 8.50 -9.01 7.45
CA LEU A 29 7.35 -9.24 6.56
C LEU A 29 7.61 -10.35 5.54
N ALA A 30 8.79 -10.43 4.95
CA ALA A 30 9.16 -11.50 4.02
C ALA A 30 9.05 -12.88 4.69
N THR A 31 9.52 -12.98 5.93
CA THR A 31 9.44 -14.20 6.73
C THR A 31 7.97 -14.57 7.03
N ALA A 32 7.19 -13.62 7.55
CA ALA A 32 5.78 -13.82 7.87
C ALA A 32 4.96 -14.18 6.61
N GLN A 33 5.20 -13.48 5.49
CA GLN A 33 4.56 -13.76 4.21
C GLN A 33 4.86 -15.18 3.71
N GLY A 34 6.13 -15.62 3.83
CA GLY A 34 6.54 -16.99 3.47
C GLY A 34 5.80 -18.06 4.28
N GLN A 35 5.65 -17.85 5.59
CA GLN A 35 4.90 -18.75 6.46
C GLN A 35 3.41 -18.81 6.09
N VAL A 36 2.79 -17.67 5.83
CA VAL A 36 1.40 -17.59 5.39
C VAL A 36 1.22 -18.27 4.03
N GLN A 37 2.14 -18.06 3.11
CA GLN A 37 2.15 -18.70 1.79
C GLN A 37 2.23 -20.21 1.92
N GLU A 38 3.15 -20.72 2.70
CA GLU A 38 3.33 -22.16 2.90
C GLU A 38 2.06 -22.81 3.49
N GLN A 39 1.52 -22.21 4.55
CA GLN A 39 0.32 -22.74 5.22
C GLN A 39 -0.90 -22.70 4.31
N LEU A 40 -1.14 -21.58 3.60
CA LEU A 40 -2.23 -21.47 2.65
C LEU A 40 -2.09 -22.50 1.53
N MET A 41 -0.91 -22.63 0.95
CA MET A 41 -0.68 -23.57 -0.17
C MET A 41 -0.84 -25.03 0.26
N LYS A 42 -0.51 -25.41 1.50
CA LYS A 42 -0.81 -26.73 2.06
C LYS A 42 -2.31 -27.00 2.05
N GLN A 43 -3.16 -26.03 2.41
CA GLN A 43 -4.62 -26.18 2.45
C GLN A 43 -5.25 -26.27 1.05
N VAL A 44 -4.77 -25.48 0.08
CA VAL A 44 -5.41 -25.41 -1.24
C VAL A 44 -4.83 -26.37 -2.28
N ARG A 45 -3.65 -26.95 -2.04
CA ARG A 45 -2.91 -27.76 -3.01
C ARG A 45 -3.70 -28.92 -3.60
N HIS A 46 -4.49 -29.62 -2.77
CA HIS A 46 -5.26 -30.78 -3.19
C HIS A 46 -6.74 -30.47 -3.47
N SER A 47 -7.26 -29.41 -2.86
CA SER A 47 -8.69 -29.08 -2.94
C SER A 47 -9.03 -28.08 -4.05
N ALA A 48 -8.04 -27.35 -4.57
CA ALA A 48 -8.29 -26.27 -5.51
C ALA A 48 -7.18 -26.15 -6.58
N PRO A 49 -7.12 -27.08 -7.56
CA PRO A 49 -6.20 -26.93 -8.68
C PRO A 49 -6.51 -25.64 -9.44
N GLY A 50 -5.47 -24.92 -9.84
CA GLY A 50 -5.58 -23.66 -10.55
C GLY A 50 -5.77 -22.42 -9.67
N VAL A 51 -5.58 -22.51 -8.36
CA VAL A 51 -5.44 -21.33 -7.48
C VAL A 51 -4.28 -20.48 -7.95
N ARG A 52 -4.54 -19.17 -8.13
CA ARG A 52 -3.52 -18.20 -8.51
C ARG A 52 -3.49 -17.04 -7.52
N VAL A 53 -2.43 -17.01 -6.72
CA VAL A 53 -2.13 -15.95 -5.75
C VAL A 53 -0.85 -15.25 -6.18
N GLN A 54 -0.93 -13.96 -6.40
CA GLN A 54 0.22 -13.11 -6.71
C GLN A 54 0.72 -12.47 -5.41
N TRP A 55 1.83 -12.99 -4.88
CA TRP A 55 2.48 -12.44 -3.72
C TRP A 55 3.20 -11.14 -4.07
N VAL A 56 3.04 -10.15 -3.20
CA VAL A 56 3.73 -8.87 -3.36
C VAL A 56 5.21 -9.07 -2.97
N ARG A 57 6.11 -8.56 -3.77
CA ARG A 57 7.53 -8.60 -3.42
C ARG A 57 7.75 -7.78 -2.14
N PRO A 58 8.52 -8.26 -1.16
CA PRO A 58 8.76 -7.54 0.09
C PRO A 58 9.22 -6.09 -0.12
N ASP A 59 10.11 -5.85 -1.10
CA ASP A 59 10.58 -4.51 -1.47
C ASP A 59 9.49 -3.59 -2.03
N SER A 60 8.37 -4.15 -2.43
CA SER A 60 7.23 -3.42 -2.99
C SER A 60 6.08 -3.25 -1.99
N ILE A 61 6.22 -3.79 -0.76
CA ILE A 61 5.23 -3.59 0.30
C ILE A 61 5.40 -2.18 0.87
N HIS A 62 4.29 -1.48 1.02
CA HIS A 62 4.23 -0.11 1.54
C HIS A 62 2.86 0.13 2.20
N LEU A 63 2.78 1.15 3.04
CA LEU A 63 1.52 1.65 3.56
C LEU A 63 1.01 2.78 2.67
N THR A 64 -0.02 2.54 1.89
CA THR A 64 -0.66 3.58 1.07
C THR A 64 -1.48 4.52 1.94
N LEU A 65 -1.27 5.81 1.79
CA LEU A 65 -2.09 6.86 2.43
C LEU A 65 -3.16 7.38 1.49
N LYS A 66 -2.81 7.67 0.20
CA LYS A 66 -3.75 8.15 -0.82
C LYS A 66 -3.32 7.75 -2.21
N PHE A 67 -4.27 7.29 -3.02
CA PHE A 67 -4.05 7.09 -4.46
C PHE A 67 -4.35 8.40 -5.20
N LEU A 68 -3.44 8.82 -6.11
CA LEU A 68 -3.64 10.02 -6.93
C LEU A 68 -4.06 9.65 -8.37
N GLY A 69 -3.86 8.39 -8.76
CA GLY A 69 -4.14 7.95 -10.13
C GLY A 69 -3.08 8.42 -11.13
N ASP A 70 -3.51 8.62 -12.36
CA ASP A 70 -2.65 9.14 -13.43
C ASP A 70 -2.63 10.68 -13.36
N ILE A 71 -1.44 11.25 -13.16
CA ILE A 71 -1.21 12.70 -13.04
C ILE A 71 -0.26 13.18 -14.12
N ASP A 72 -0.32 14.47 -14.46
CA ASP A 72 0.73 15.12 -15.22
C ASP A 72 2.01 15.18 -14.38
N GLU A 73 3.15 14.77 -14.93
CA GLU A 73 4.44 14.79 -14.24
C GLU A 73 4.82 16.21 -13.74
N THR A 74 4.32 17.26 -14.37
CA THR A 74 4.53 18.65 -13.94
C THR A 74 3.95 18.96 -12.56
N LEU A 75 2.93 18.20 -12.10
CA LEU A 75 2.30 18.36 -10.79
C LEU A 75 3.15 17.84 -9.63
N VAL A 76 4.24 17.12 -9.89
CA VAL A 76 5.08 16.51 -8.85
C VAL A 76 5.59 17.55 -7.83
N GLN A 77 5.95 18.75 -8.28
CA GLN A 77 6.44 19.79 -7.38
C GLN A 77 5.32 20.39 -6.53
N ASP A 78 4.13 20.58 -7.08
CA ASP A 78 2.97 21.08 -6.34
C ASP A 78 2.51 20.07 -5.29
N ILE A 79 2.48 18.78 -5.64
CA ILE A 79 2.21 17.69 -4.71
C ILE A 79 3.25 17.67 -3.60
N ARG A 80 4.54 17.79 -3.93
CA ARG A 80 5.61 17.84 -2.93
C ARG A 80 5.44 19.01 -1.96
N ALA A 81 5.09 20.19 -2.47
CA ALA A 81 4.84 21.38 -1.63
C ALA A 81 3.63 21.16 -0.70
N ALA A 82 2.54 20.57 -1.21
CA ALA A 82 1.37 20.22 -0.40
C ALA A 82 1.72 19.19 0.70
N LEU A 83 2.50 18.16 0.38
CA LEU A 83 2.94 17.18 1.36
C LEU A 83 3.85 17.79 2.44
N LEU A 84 4.73 18.73 2.08
CA LEU A 84 5.54 19.46 3.06
C LEU A 84 4.67 20.20 4.09
N LEU A 85 3.61 20.86 3.63
CA LEU A 85 2.66 21.54 4.51
C LEU A 85 1.90 20.55 5.41
N ALA A 86 1.49 19.40 4.87
CA ALA A 86 0.76 18.39 5.61
C ALA A 86 1.57 17.79 6.76
N VAL A 87 2.90 17.66 6.63
CA VAL A 87 3.73 16.95 7.62
C VAL A 87 4.55 17.87 8.52
N GLN A 88 4.60 19.18 8.26
CA GLN A 88 5.49 20.12 8.95
C GLN A 88 5.29 20.19 10.48
N THR A 89 4.11 19.80 10.98
CA THR A 89 3.77 19.79 12.41
C THR A 89 3.53 18.37 12.94
N GLN A 90 3.72 17.36 12.11
CA GLN A 90 3.45 15.97 12.49
C GLN A 90 4.71 15.34 13.11
N PRO A 91 4.68 14.94 14.38
CA PRO A 91 5.81 14.27 15.00
C PRO A 91 5.98 12.87 14.40
N ARG A 92 7.19 12.37 14.41
CA ARG A 92 7.49 10.97 14.08
C ARG A 92 6.81 10.05 15.08
N PHE A 93 6.34 8.92 14.63
CA PHE A 93 5.69 7.92 15.47
C PHE A 93 5.94 6.52 14.90
N ALA A 94 5.47 5.50 15.62
CA ALA A 94 5.52 4.12 15.13
C ALA A 94 4.17 3.45 15.33
N VAL A 95 3.84 2.52 14.44
CA VAL A 95 2.68 1.64 14.53
C VAL A 95 3.12 0.19 14.48
N GLU A 96 2.47 -0.65 15.26
CA GLU A 96 2.74 -2.08 15.26
C GLU A 96 2.09 -2.74 14.03
N VAL A 97 2.80 -3.70 13.44
CA VAL A 97 2.36 -4.45 12.27
C VAL A 97 2.01 -5.88 12.67
N GLY A 98 0.81 -6.33 12.33
CA GLY A 98 0.40 -7.70 12.64
C GLY A 98 -1.05 -7.99 12.32
N GLY A 99 -1.45 -9.22 12.66
CA GLY A 99 -2.73 -9.76 12.28
C GLY A 99 -2.84 -9.97 10.77
N LEU A 100 -3.82 -10.74 10.35
CA LEU A 100 -4.11 -10.97 8.93
C LEU A 100 -5.56 -10.60 8.64
N GLY A 101 -5.78 -10.03 7.47
CA GLY A 101 -7.11 -9.72 6.98
C GLY A 101 -7.21 -9.88 5.48
N VAL A 102 -8.43 -9.80 4.99
CA VAL A 102 -8.72 -9.88 3.57
C VAL A 102 -9.71 -8.81 3.13
N PHE A 103 -9.64 -8.41 1.87
CA PHE A 103 -10.67 -7.61 1.22
C PHE A 103 -11.26 -8.36 0.02
N PRO A 104 -12.59 -8.24 -0.24
CA PRO A 104 -13.59 -7.61 0.61
C PRO A 104 -13.91 -8.45 1.86
N ASP A 105 -13.97 -9.77 1.76
CA ASP A 105 -14.27 -10.73 2.83
C ASP A 105 -13.70 -12.14 2.54
N LEU A 106 -13.81 -13.06 3.50
CA LEU A 106 -13.32 -14.43 3.35
C LEU A 106 -14.10 -15.30 2.37
N ARG A 107 -15.32 -14.90 1.93
CA ARG A 107 -16.10 -15.69 0.96
C ARG A 107 -15.47 -15.64 -0.42
N ALA A 108 -14.91 -14.47 -0.79
CA ALA A 108 -14.26 -14.28 -2.09
C ALA A 108 -13.14 -13.22 -1.98
N PRO A 109 -12.05 -13.51 -1.25
CA PRO A 109 -10.99 -12.54 -1.02
C PRO A 109 -10.26 -12.18 -2.32
N ARG A 110 -9.95 -10.90 -2.47
CA ARG A 110 -9.17 -10.36 -3.58
C ARG A 110 -7.79 -9.88 -3.13
N VAL A 111 -7.69 -9.46 -1.87
CA VAL A 111 -6.46 -8.97 -1.27
C VAL A 111 -6.27 -9.65 0.08
N LEU A 112 -5.08 -10.17 0.33
CA LEU A 112 -4.62 -10.61 1.65
C LEU A 112 -3.66 -9.55 2.17
N TRP A 113 -3.83 -9.13 3.42
CA TRP A 113 -3.06 -8.05 4.03
C TRP A 113 -2.73 -8.33 5.50
N THR A 114 -1.74 -7.62 6.03
CA THR A 114 -1.48 -7.52 7.47
C THR A 114 -1.89 -6.14 7.97
N GLY A 115 -2.47 -6.09 9.17
CA GLY A 115 -3.02 -4.89 9.78
C GLY A 115 -1.99 -4.07 10.54
N LEU A 116 -2.48 -2.97 11.09
CA LEU A 116 -1.73 -2.04 11.92
C LEU A 116 -2.48 -1.80 13.23
N PHE A 117 -1.76 -1.62 14.32
CA PHE A 117 -2.32 -1.36 15.64
C PHE A 117 -1.40 -0.45 16.48
N GLY A 118 -1.77 -0.12 17.71
CA GLY A 118 -1.03 0.83 18.54
C GLY A 118 -1.39 2.27 18.18
N GLN A 119 -0.42 3.09 17.76
CA GLN A 119 -0.64 4.52 17.48
C GLN A 119 -1.39 4.78 16.14
N VAL A 120 -2.43 4.01 15.84
CA VAL A 120 -3.22 4.15 14.61
C VAL A 120 -3.89 5.52 14.51
N ASP A 121 -4.26 6.14 15.63
CA ASP A 121 -4.85 7.49 15.62
C ASP A 121 -3.85 8.54 15.09
N ALA A 122 -2.56 8.42 15.38
CA ALA A 122 -1.54 9.29 14.81
C ALA A 122 -1.44 9.10 13.28
N LEU A 123 -1.50 7.85 12.83
CA LEU A 123 -1.52 7.53 11.40
C LEU A 123 -2.77 8.09 10.71
N MET A 124 -3.94 7.99 11.34
CA MET A 124 -5.19 8.53 10.77
C MET A 124 -5.16 10.05 10.70
N ARG A 125 -4.57 10.74 11.71
CA ARG A 125 -4.36 12.21 11.63
C ARG A 125 -3.43 12.57 10.47
N LEU A 126 -2.28 11.91 10.35
CA LEU A 126 -1.36 12.12 9.24
C LEU A 126 -2.06 11.94 7.88
N ALA A 127 -2.85 10.89 7.72
CA ALA A 127 -3.60 10.63 6.50
C ALA A 127 -4.63 11.74 6.21
N ALA A 128 -5.31 12.25 7.24
CA ALA A 128 -6.26 13.36 7.09
C ALA A 128 -5.58 14.66 6.64
N GLU A 129 -4.40 14.98 7.19
CA GLU A 129 -3.62 16.15 6.77
C GLU A 129 -3.13 16.00 5.31
N VAL A 130 -2.64 14.83 4.94
CA VAL A 130 -2.25 14.51 3.56
C VAL A 130 -3.45 14.66 2.62
N GLU A 131 -4.62 14.15 3.02
CA GLU A 131 -5.86 14.25 2.26
C GLU A 131 -6.28 15.71 2.05
N ALA A 132 -6.29 16.51 3.12
CA ALA A 132 -6.67 17.93 3.08
C ALA A 132 -5.73 18.74 2.19
N ALA A 133 -4.41 18.56 2.34
CA ALA A 133 -3.41 19.26 1.56
C ALA A 133 -3.51 18.94 0.07
N LEU A 134 -3.71 17.67 -0.28
CA LEU A 134 -3.86 17.24 -1.68
C LEU A 134 -5.20 17.67 -2.29
N THR A 135 -6.25 17.77 -1.48
CA THR A 135 -7.52 18.37 -1.93
C THR A 135 -7.32 19.84 -2.31
N GLY A 136 -6.48 20.58 -1.58
CA GLY A 136 -6.12 21.97 -1.88
C GLY A 136 -5.40 22.16 -3.21
N VAL A 137 -4.75 21.12 -3.74
CA VAL A 137 -4.09 21.15 -5.07
C VAL A 137 -4.87 20.37 -6.15
N GLY A 138 -6.15 20.12 -5.92
CA GLY A 138 -7.09 19.64 -6.93
C GLY A 138 -7.35 18.14 -6.96
N PHE A 139 -6.82 17.36 -6.00
CA PHE A 139 -7.14 15.94 -5.90
C PHE A 139 -8.45 15.75 -5.13
N PRO A 140 -9.44 15.01 -5.68
CA PRO A 140 -10.71 14.82 -5.00
C PRO A 140 -10.51 14.05 -3.68
N PRO A 141 -11.33 14.34 -2.66
CA PRO A 141 -11.32 13.58 -1.42
C PRO A 141 -11.75 12.13 -1.65
N GLU A 142 -11.14 11.22 -0.89
CA GLU A 142 -11.52 9.81 -0.92
C GLU A 142 -12.95 9.62 -0.36
N SER A 143 -13.76 8.86 -1.09
CA SER A 143 -15.15 8.59 -0.69
C SER A 143 -15.28 7.59 0.46
N ARG A 144 -14.21 6.85 0.76
CA ARG A 144 -14.17 5.82 1.79
C ARG A 144 -13.10 6.15 2.82
N PRO A 145 -13.37 5.91 4.12
CA PRO A 145 -12.36 6.04 5.15
C PRO A 145 -11.12 5.17 4.83
N LEU A 146 -9.94 5.70 5.14
CA LEU A 146 -8.71 4.94 5.06
C LEU A 146 -8.81 3.71 5.97
N SER A 147 -8.48 2.54 5.41
CA SER A 147 -8.29 1.29 6.14
C SER A 147 -6.81 0.92 6.05
N PRO A 148 -5.99 1.31 7.04
CA PRO A 148 -4.54 1.13 6.96
C PRO A 148 -4.16 -0.35 6.94
N HIS A 149 -3.39 -0.77 5.93
CA HIS A 149 -2.95 -2.15 5.78
C HIS A 149 -1.69 -2.25 4.91
N LEU A 150 -0.96 -3.34 5.07
CA LEU A 150 0.14 -3.71 4.19
C LEU A 150 -0.30 -4.90 3.33
N THR A 151 -0.36 -4.73 2.03
CA THR A 151 -0.80 -5.78 1.10
C THR A 151 0.27 -6.86 0.98
N LEU A 152 -0.07 -8.11 1.34
CA LEU A 152 0.81 -9.29 1.22
C LEU A 152 0.61 -10.01 -0.11
N ALA A 153 -0.64 -10.14 -0.57
CA ALA A 153 -0.93 -10.85 -1.81
C ALA A 153 -2.23 -10.37 -2.48
N ARG A 154 -2.32 -10.62 -3.78
CA ARG A 154 -3.54 -10.42 -4.58
C ARG A 154 -4.00 -11.75 -5.12
N ILE A 155 -5.24 -12.13 -4.81
CA ILE A 155 -5.87 -13.36 -5.26
C ILE A 155 -6.44 -13.11 -6.67
N LYS A 156 -5.91 -13.82 -7.66
CA LYS A 156 -6.27 -13.64 -9.07
C LYS A 156 -7.35 -14.61 -9.52
N GLU A 157 -7.26 -15.86 -9.05
CA GLU A 157 -8.18 -16.93 -9.45
C GLU A 157 -8.56 -17.79 -8.24
N ARG A 158 -9.72 -18.42 -8.30
CA ARG A 158 -10.23 -19.33 -7.28
C ARG A 158 -10.34 -18.67 -5.88
N SER A 159 -10.84 -17.44 -5.84
CA SER A 159 -10.88 -16.67 -4.60
C SER A 159 -11.71 -17.32 -3.49
N ARG A 160 -12.81 -18.02 -3.83
CA ARG A 160 -13.64 -18.74 -2.84
C ARG A 160 -12.89 -19.89 -2.17
N GLU A 161 -12.11 -20.62 -2.96
CA GLU A 161 -11.28 -21.74 -2.47
C GLU A 161 -10.12 -21.22 -1.62
N VAL A 162 -9.51 -20.10 -2.01
CA VAL A 162 -8.50 -19.42 -1.18
C VAL A 162 -9.10 -18.95 0.13
N GLY A 163 -10.31 -18.39 0.12
CA GLY A 163 -11.00 -17.95 1.33
C GLY A 163 -11.29 -19.11 2.30
N ARG A 164 -11.76 -20.26 1.78
CA ARG A 164 -11.92 -21.48 2.58
C ARG A 164 -10.58 -21.96 3.15
N GLY A 165 -9.54 -22.04 2.32
CA GLY A 165 -8.21 -22.44 2.77
C GLY A 165 -7.64 -21.55 3.87
N LEU A 166 -7.86 -20.23 3.79
CA LEU A 166 -7.49 -19.27 4.84
C LEU A 166 -8.28 -19.52 6.14
N ALA A 167 -9.59 -19.77 6.04
CA ALA A 167 -10.42 -20.06 7.21
C ALA A 167 -10.01 -21.37 7.90
N ASP A 168 -9.80 -22.44 7.11
CA ASP A 168 -9.47 -23.79 7.58
C ASP A 168 -8.04 -23.89 8.13
N SER A 169 -7.11 -23.06 7.62
CA SER A 169 -5.72 -23.02 8.10
C SER A 169 -5.57 -22.47 9.53
N GLY A 170 -6.57 -21.78 10.04
CA GLY A 170 -6.49 -21.07 11.32
C GLY A 170 -5.64 -19.77 11.27
N LEU A 171 -5.04 -19.45 10.14
CA LEU A 171 -4.18 -18.25 9.97
C LEU A 171 -4.86 -16.96 10.40
N MET A 172 -6.16 -16.82 10.09
CA MET A 172 -6.92 -15.59 10.39
C MET A 172 -7.19 -15.40 11.89
N ARG A 173 -6.92 -16.40 12.71
CA ARG A 173 -7.12 -16.35 14.18
C ARG A 173 -5.82 -16.25 14.96
N GLN A 174 -4.68 -16.38 14.28
CA GLN A 174 -3.38 -16.33 14.95
C GLN A 174 -2.98 -14.88 15.19
N PRO A 175 -2.48 -14.52 16.38
CA PRO A 175 -1.91 -13.22 16.65
C PRO A 175 -0.53 -13.12 15.96
N VAL A 176 -0.52 -12.83 14.66
CA VAL A 176 0.72 -12.62 13.93
C VAL A 176 1.25 -11.23 14.34
N ARG A 177 2.39 -11.19 15.02
CA ARG A 177 3.17 -9.97 15.20
C ARG A 177 4.33 -10.01 14.22
N VAL A 178 4.48 -8.96 13.43
CA VAL A 178 5.55 -8.86 12.42
C VAL A 178 6.66 -7.96 12.90
N GLY A 179 6.32 -6.78 13.43
CA GLY A 179 7.28 -5.78 13.86
C GLY A 179 6.62 -4.41 14.04
N SER A 180 7.43 -3.37 14.00
CA SER A 180 6.97 -1.98 14.11
C SER A 180 7.32 -1.21 12.84
N LEU A 181 6.36 -0.45 12.31
CA LEU A 181 6.56 0.49 11.21
C LEU A 181 6.85 1.86 11.78
N ALA A 182 8.10 2.31 11.63
CA ALA A 182 8.48 3.66 11.96
C ALA A 182 8.00 4.64 10.87
N VAL A 183 7.19 5.62 11.25
CA VAL A 183 6.67 6.65 10.34
C VAL A 183 7.52 7.91 10.51
N HIS A 184 8.53 8.05 9.64
CA HIS A 184 9.47 9.16 9.65
C HIS A 184 9.26 10.13 8.49
N SER A 185 8.67 9.66 7.41
CA SER A 185 8.44 10.42 6.19
C SER A 185 7.23 9.93 5.43
N VAL A 186 6.70 10.75 4.55
CA VAL A 186 5.77 10.35 3.49
C VAL A 186 6.45 10.50 2.13
N CYS A 187 6.13 9.59 1.22
CA CYS A 187 6.73 9.53 -0.10
C CYS A 187 5.67 9.65 -1.19
N LEU A 188 5.93 10.45 -2.23
CA LEU A 188 5.21 10.35 -3.49
C LEU A 188 5.86 9.26 -4.34
N MET A 189 5.09 8.28 -4.71
CA MET A 189 5.52 7.09 -5.43
C MET A 189 4.93 7.06 -6.84
N LYS A 190 5.76 6.72 -7.83
CA LYS A 190 5.31 6.35 -9.18
C LYS A 190 5.11 4.84 -9.26
N SER A 191 4.08 4.41 -9.98
CA SER A 191 3.75 3.00 -10.21
C SER A 191 3.81 2.65 -11.70
N ASP A 192 4.81 1.90 -12.10
CA ASP A 192 4.91 1.32 -13.44
C ASP A 192 4.36 -0.11 -13.41
N LEU A 193 3.24 -0.33 -14.10
CA LEU A 193 2.61 -1.65 -14.19
C LEU A 193 3.35 -2.51 -15.21
N LYS A 194 3.96 -3.61 -14.76
CA LYS A 194 4.65 -4.59 -15.63
C LYS A 194 3.95 -5.95 -15.55
N PRO A 195 4.12 -6.82 -16.55
CA PRO A 195 3.58 -8.18 -16.50
C PRO A 195 4.03 -8.97 -15.26
N SER A 196 5.25 -8.69 -14.76
CA SER A 196 5.82 -9.29 -13.55
C SER A 196 5.28 -8.70 -12.23
N GLY A 197 4.47 -7.63 -12.30
CA GLY A 197 3.96 -6.88 -11.15
C GLY A 197 4.30 -5.40 -11.25
N ALA A 198 3.75 -4.61 -10.32
CA ALA A 198 4.03 -3.18 -10.26
C ALA A 198 5.48 -2.95 -9.77
N VAL A 199 6.15 -2.01 -10.40
CA VAL A 199 7.45 -1.47 -9.98
C VAL A 199 7.21 -0.06 -9.49
N TYR A 200 7.71 0.24 -8.30
CA TYR A 200 7.54 1.54 -7.67
C TYR A 200 8.85 2.33 -7.70
N THR A 201 8.73 3.62 -7.97
CA THR A 201 9.85 4.57 -7.94
C THR A 201 9.46 5.74 -7.05
N ARG A 202 10.30 6.07 -6.08
CA ARG A 202 10.10 7.24 -5.23
C ARG A 202 10.43 8.50 -6.01
N LEU A 203 9.45 9.39 -6.17
CA LEU A 203 9.59 10.68 -6.84
C LEU A 203 10.09 11.76 -5.87
N CYS A 204 9.56 11.76 -4.65
CA CYS A 204 10.06 12.59 -3.58
C CYS A 204 9.76 11.96 -2.21
N GLU A 205 10.51 12.39 -1.21
CA GLU A 205 10.34 12.06 0.19
C GLU A 205 10.22 13.36 1.00
N VAL A 206 9.30 13.37 1.94
CA VAL A 206 9.01 14.51 2.82
C VAL A 206 9.07 14.03 4.27
N PRO A 207 10.07 14.44 5.05
CA PRO A 207 10.23 14.01 6.44
C PRO A 207 9.18 14.64 7.36
N LEU A 208 8.75 13.89 8.36
CA LEU A 208 8.03 14.40 9.52
C LEU A 208 8.99 15.11 10.49
N CYS A 209 8.44 15.97 11.39
CA CYS A 209 9.21 16.67 12.40
C CYS A 209 9.89 15.74 13.41
#